data_cd054ff367c9e2d5f5f924916b5d7735
#
_entry.id   cd054ff367c9e2d5f5f924916b5d7735
#
_cell.length_a   1.000
_cell.length_b   1.000
_cell.length_c   1.000
_cell.angle_alpha   90.00
_cell.angle_beta   90.00
_cell.angle_gamma   90.00
#
_symmetry.space_group_name_H-M   'P 1'
#
loop_
_entity.id
_entity.type
_entity.pdbx_description
1 polymer ?
#
loop_
_entity_poly.entity_id
_entity_poly.type
_entity_poly.pdbx_seq_one_letter_code
_entity_poly.pdbx_strand_id
1 'polypeptide(L)'
;MKSMTAIFTTILMALFFTGCSTSHNVEKAPIVTTYDEAKVVSHLAIAPQPTKLTLSKAKKDGYEVVINLRGKNEFKGYDEEATAKMLNLEYHQIPFFNKDKEIDENSLSEISKIINNNKDKKIYIHCSSGNRAAAWYLTHLYQYEGLSKEEATKTARKAGLTKAPLEKKVINFLNEK
;
A
#
# COMPACT_ATOMS: atom_id res chain seq x y z
N MET A 1 -52.71 -45.62 -30.38
CA MET A 1 -52.32 -44.86 -29.15
C MET A 1 -50.79 -44.94 -29.05
N LYS A 2 -50.10 -43.82 -29.40
CA LYS A 2 -48.62 -43.73 -29.39
C LYS A 2 -48.21 -42.91 -28.15
N SER A 3 -47.49 -43.56 -27.24
CA SER A 3 -46.92 -42.94 -26.04
C SER A 3 -45.68 -42.13 -26.44
N MET A 4 -45.68 -40.81 -26.16
CA MET A 4 -44.55 -39.94 -26.30
C MET A 4 -43.82 -39.84 -24.95
N THR A 5 -42.64 -40.42 -24.87
CA THR A 5 -41.76 -40.33 -23.71
C THR A 5 -40.92 -39.02 -23.84
N ALA A 6 -41.14 -38.06 -22.96
CA ALA A 6 -40.35 -36.83 -22.89
C ALA A 6 -39.08 -37.08 -22.10
N ILE A 7 -37.93 -36.89 -22.73
CA ILE A 7 -36.60 -36.94 -22.10
C ILE A 7 -36.29 -35.54 -21.58
N PHE A 8 -36.25 -35.37 -20.25
CA PHE A 8 -35.74 -34.15 -19.59
C PHE A 8 -34.24 -34.22 -19.51
N THR A 9 -33.59 -33.41 -20.33
CA THR A 9 -32.13 -33.23 -20.27
C THR A 9 -31.82 -32.11 -19.28
N THR A 10 -31.33 -32.52 -18.11
CA THR A 10 -30.86 -31.57 -17.06
C THR A 10 -29.48 -31.02 -17.47
N ILE A 11 -29.40 -29.74 -17.87
CA ILE A 11 -28.12 -29.08 -18.13
C ILE A 11 -27.59 -28.62 -16.78
N LEU A 12 -26.51 -29.27 -16.32
CA LEU A 12 -25.74 -28.90 -15.14
C LEU A 12 -24.77 -27.72 -15.54
N MET A 13 -25.17 -26.53 -15.20
CA MET A 13 -24.37 -25.33 -15.46
C MET A 13 -23.26 -25.20 -14.40
N ALA A 14 -22.07 -25.67 -14.72
CA ALA A 14 -20.88 -25.50 -13.88
C ALA A 14 -20.45 -24.03 -13.90
N LEU A 15 -20.69 -23.33 -12.81
CA LEU A 15 -20.17 -21.98 -12.57
C LEU A 15 -18.67 -22.08 -12.29
N PHE A 16 -17.86 -21.83 -13.30
CA PHE A 16 -16.43 -21.61 -13.12
C PHE A 16 -16.22 -20.21 -12.49
N PHE A 17 -15.99 -20.17 -11.17
CA PHE A 17 -15.41 -18.99 -10.54
C PHE A 17 -13.95 -18.85 -10.98
N THR A 18 -13.72 -18.10 -12.05
CA THR A 18 -12.39 -17.62 -12.36
C THR A 18 -12.02 -16.56 -11.34
N GLY A 19 -11.35 -16.97 -10.27
CA GLY A 19 -10.72 -16.06 -9.34
C GLY A 19 -9.68 -15.24 -10.10
N CYS A 20 -9.97 -13.97 -10.35
CA CYS A 20 -9.01 -13.04 -10.92
C CYS A 20 -7.93 -12.79 -9.86
N SER A 21 -6.84 -13.56 -9.90
CA SER A 21 -5.65 -13.32 -9.12
C SER A 21 -4.96 -12.09 -9.70
N THR A 22 -5.23 -10.91 -9.14
CA THR A 22 -4.49 -9.70 -9.48
C THR A 22 -3.06 -9.86 -8.96
N SER A 23 -2.14 -10.22 -9.86
CA SER A 23 -0.72 -10.23 -9.53
C SER A 23 -0.26 -8.80 -9.28
N HIS A 24 0.05 -8.46 -8.03
CA HIS A 24 0.62 -7.16 -7.69
C HIS A 24 2.07 -7.10 -8.18
N ASN A 25 2.29 -6.46 -9.31
CA ASN A 25 3.63 -6.19 -9.82
C ASN A 25 4.23 -4.99 -9.10
N VAL A 26 5.36 -5.19 -8.44
CA VAL A 26 6.14 -4.11 -7.83
C VAL A 26 7.16 -3.59 -8.84
N GLU A 27 7.02 -2.35 -9.26
CA GLU A 27 7.90 -1.68 -10.20
C GLU A 27 8.73 -0.60 -9.50
N LYS A 28 9.91 -0.31 -10.01
CA LYS A 28 10.66 0.87 -9.58
C LYS A 28 9.93 2.12 -10.06
N ALA A 29 9.83 3.14 -9.22
CA ALA A 29 9.23 4.40 -9.61
C ALA A 29 9.94 4.96 -10.86
N PRO A 30 9.21 5.38 -11.89
CA PRO A 30 9.79 6.02 -13.07
C PRO A 30 10.43 7.37 -12.75
N ILE A 31 10.30 7.85 -11.53
CA ILE A 31 10.93 9.07 -11.03
C ILE A 31 12.42 8.82 -10.87
N VAL A 32 13.14 9.09 -11.89
CA VAL A 32 14.59 8.98 -11.90
C VAL A 32 15.19 10.20 -11.23
N THR A 33 15.25 10.16 -9.90
CA THR A 33 16.21 10.98 -9.19
C THR A 33 17.14 10.02 -8.46
N THR A 34 18.41 10.35 -8.43
CA THR A 34 19.49 9.56 -7.81
C THR A 34 19.29 9.27 -6.30
N TYR A 35 18.21 9.76 -5.70
CA TYR A 35 17.90 9.63 -4.28
C TYR A 35 16.59 8.92 -3.97
N ASP A 36 15.86 8.50 -4.98
CA ASP A 36 14.52 7.95 -4.79
C ASP A 36 14.50 6.46 -5.11
N GLU A 37 14.53 5.64 -4.06
CA GLU A 37 14.39 4.19 -4.13
C GLU A 37 12.90 3.75 -4.05
N ALA A 38 11.97 4.64 -4.37
CA ALA A 38 10.56 4.33 -4.33
C ALA A 38 10.21 3.12 -5.20
N LYS A 39 9.34 2.26 -4.70
CA LYS A 39 8.76 1.13 -5.43
C LYS A 39 7.34 1.50 -5.82
N VAL A 40 7.02 1.42 -7.10
CA VAL A 40 5.68 1.71 -7.60
C VAL A 40 4.87 0.42 -7.71
N VAL A 41 3.69 0.44 -7.12
CA VAL A 41 2.72 -0.65 -7.20
C VAL A 41 1.38 -0.03 -7.57
N SER A 42 0.90 -0.28 -8.78
CA SER A 42 -0.31 0.35 -9.28
C SER A 42 -0.21 1.89 -9.20
N HIS A 43 -1.05 2.53 -8.40
CA HIS A 43 -1.07 3.98 -8.17
C HIS A 43 -0.28 4.43 -6.92
N LEU A 44 0.38 3.48 -6.22
CA LEU A 44 1.14 3.76 -4.99
C LEU A 44 2.64 3.83 -5.28
N ALA A 45 3.32 4.85 -4.76
CA ALA A 45 4.76 4.86 -4.58
C ALA A 45 5.10 4.63 -3.11
N ILE A 46 5.79 3.54 -2.80
CA ILE A 46 6.27 3.17 -1.46
C ILE A 46 7.72 3.62 -1.36
N ALA A 47 8.00 4.61 -0.51
CA ALA A 47 9.23 5.39 -0.63
C ALA A 47 9.95 5.67 0.72
N PRO A 48 11.26 5.99 0.67
CA PRO A 48 11.95 6.63 1.78
C PRO A 48 11.53 8.11 1.92
N GLN A 49 12.14 8.83 2.86
CA GLN A 49 11.87 10.25 3.11
C GLN A 49 12.14 11.09 1.84
N PRO A 50 11.15 11.80 1.29
CA PRO A 50 11.37 12.67 0.15
C PRO A 50 12.15 13.94 0.54
N THR A 51 12.87 14.49 -0.42
CA THR A 51 13.35 15.87 -0.39
C THR A 51 12.27 16.81 -0.95
N LYS A 52 12.46 18.13 -0.80
CA LYS A 52 11.58 19.11 -1.47
C LYS A 52 11.58 18.92 -2.99
N LEU A 53 12.73 18.58 -3.57
CA LEU A 53 12.86 18.31 -5.00
C LEU A 53 12.11 17.03 -5.40
N THR A 54 12.19 15.98 -4.58
CA THR A 54 11.44 14.73 -4.78
C THR A 54 9.94 14.99 -4.79
N LEU A 55 9.41 15.77 -3.83
CA LEU A 55 7.97 16.12 -3.80
C LEU A 55 7.56 16.95 -5.03
N SER A 56 8.38 17.92 -5.44
CA SER A 56 8.13 18.72 -6.66
C SER A 56 8.08 17.84 -7.90
N LYS A 57 8.96 16.85 -7.97
CA LYS A 57 8.98 15.89 -9.08
C LYS A 57 7.80 14.92 -9.04
N ALA A 58 7.48 14.41 -7.86
CA ALA A 58 6.29 13.57 -7.66
C ALA A 58 5.02 14.31 -8.15
N LYS A 59 4.88 15.61 -7.82
CA LYS A 59 3.76 16.41 -8.34
C LYS A 59 3.74 16.47 -9.86
N LYS A 60 4.89 16.68 -10.51
CA LYS A 60 4.99 16.72 -11.98
C LYS A 60 4.65 15.36 -12.62
N ASP A 61 4.94 14.27 -11.93
CA ASP A 61 4.64 12.90 -12.37
C ASP A 61 3.21 12.47 -12.04
N GLY A 62 2.38 13.41 -11.56
CA GLY A 62 0.95 13.23 -11.35
C GLY A 62 0.58 12.66 -9.98
N TYR A 63 1.49 12.64 -9.00
CA TYR A 63 1.10 12.32 -7.62
C TYR A 63 0.28 13.47 -7.04
N GLU A 64 -0.76 13.12 -6.30
CA GLU A 64 -1.72 14.08 -5.75
C GLU A 64 -1.81 14.00 -4.22
N VAL A 65 -1.51 12.85 -3.65
CA VAL A 65 -1.60 12.58 -2.21
C VAL A 65 -0.23 12.15 -1.68
N VAL A 66 0.14 12.68 -0.53
CA VAL A 66 1.34 12.28 0.25
C VAL A 66 0.91 11.77 1.61
N ILE A 67 1.36 10.57 1.97
CA ILE A 67 1.11 9.98 3.29
C ILE A 67 2.45 9.76 3.99
N ASN A 68 2.66 10.47 5.09
CA ASN A 68 3.86 10.39 5.91
C ASN A 68 3.63 9.53 7.16
N LEU A 69 4.31 8.39 7.24
CA LEU A 69 4.18 7.44 8.35
C LEU A 69 5.09 7.72 9.55
N ARG A 70 5.64 8.93 9.61
CA ARG A 70 6.56 9.34 10.68
C ARG A 70 5.84 10.11 11.76
N GLY A 71 6.33 9.99 12.99
CA GLY A 71 5.88 10.81 14.10
C GLY A 71 6.19 12.31 13.87
N LYS A 72 5.39 13.21 14.46
CA LYS A 72 5.49 14.68 14.26
C LYS A 72 6.90 15.25 14.49
N ASN A 73 7.65 14.69 15.43
CA ASN A 73 8.98 15.19 15.81
C ASN A 73 10.14 14.36 15.27
N GLU A 74 9.86 13.40 14.39
CA GLU A 74 10.88 12.45 13.90
C GLU A 74 11.78 13.04 12.82
N PHE A 75 11.30 14.03 12.08
CA PHE A 75 12.06 14.69 11.02
C PHE A 75 12.10 16.22 11.23
N LYS A 76 13.30 16.79 11.11
CA LYS A 76 13.52 18.22 11.32
C LYS A 76 14.25 18.90 10.14
N GLY A 77 14.32 18.23 9.00
CA GLY A 77 15.06 18.73 7.85
C GLY A 77 14.37 19.91 7.14
N TYR A 78 13.05 19.85 7.01
CA TYR A 78 12.23 20.93 6.45
C TYR A 78 10.76 20.70 6.83
N ASP A 79 9.93 21.73 6.67
CA ASP A 79 8.48 21.63 6.83
C ASP A 79 7.88 20.94 5.60
N GLU A 80 7.57 19.64 5.76
CA GLU A 80 7.07 18.81 4.68
C GLU A 80 5.61 19.12 4.36
N GLU A 81 4.79 19.37 5.38
CA GLU A 81 3.38 19.72 5.20
C GLU A 81 3.25 21.05 4.43
N ALA A 82 3.98 22.08 4.85
CA ALA A 82 4.00 23.36 4.13
C ALA A 82 4.50 23.19 2.69
N THR A 83 5.51 22.33 2.47
CA THR A 83 6.03 22.07 1.12
C THR A 83 4.99 21.35 0.25
N ALA A 84 4.32 20.34 0.78
CA ALA A 84 3.26 19.62 0.08
C ALA A 84 2.11 20.57 -0.28
N LYS A 85 1.68 21.43 0.66
CA LYS A 85 0.65 22.45 0.45
C LYS A 85 1.01 23.44 -0.66
N MET A 86 2.25 23.95 -0.68
CA MET A 86 2.72 24.83 -1.75
C MET A 86 2.70 24.15 -3.13
N LEU A 87 2.85 22.83 -3.17
CA LEU A 87 2.79 22.04 -4.39
C LEU A 87 1.37 21.59 -4.76
N ASN A 88 0.34 22.00 -4.02
CA ASN A 88 -1.03 21.51 -4.16
C ASN A 88 -1.10 19.96 -4.09
N LEU A 89 -0.38 19.36 -3.14
CA LEU A 89 -0.47 17.96 -2.75
C LEU A 89 -1.34 17.85 -1.50
N GLU A 90 -2.28 16.93 -1.49
CA GLU A 90 -3.00 16.52 -0.29
C GLU A 90 -2.01 15.82 0.65
N TYR A 91 -1.95 16.23 1.93
CA TYR A 91 -0.93 15.72 2.86
C TYR A 91 -1.56 15.15 4.11
N HIS A 92 -1.14 13.93 4.45
CA HIS A 92 -1.54 13.22 5.67
C HIS A 92 -0.31 12.79 6.46
N GLN A 93 -0.24 13.15 7.73
CA GLN A 93 0.77 12.63 8.65
C GLN A 93 0.13 11.64 9.61
N ILE A 94 0.32 10.34 9.36
CA ILE A 94 -0.30 9.24 10.10
C ILE A 94 0.82 8.31 10.57
N PRO A 95 1.27 8.43 11.84
CA PRO A 95 2.38 7.64 12.35
C PRO A 95 2.07 6.14 12.34
N PHE A 96 3.00 5.33 11.81
CA PHE A 96 2.88 3.87 11.80
C PHE A 96 2.93 3.25 13.21
N PHE A 97 3.64 3.89 14.12
CA PHE A 97 3.75 3.47 15.51
C PHE A 97 3.04 4.45 16.44
N ASN A 98 2.38 3.93 17.45
CA ASN A 98 1.86 4.71 18.57
C ASN A 98 3.01 5.22 19.49
N LYS A 99 2.64 5.93 20.57
CA LYS A 99 3.59 6.47 21.57
C LYS A 99 4.44 5.39 22.25
N ASP A 100 3.92 4.17 22.35
CA ASP A 100 4.58 3.03 23.01
C ASP A 100 5.44 2.22 22.03
N LYS A 101 5.63 2.74 20.79
CA LYS A 101 6.35 2.11 19.69
C LYS A 101 5.74 0.78 19.22
N GLU A 102 4.47 0.55 19.53
CA GLU A 102 3.70 -0.56 18.98
C GLU A 102 3.02 -0.14 17.66
N ILE A 103 2.67 -1.13 16.84
CA ILE A 103 1.94 -0.88 15.59
C ILE A 103 0.57 -0.29 15.94
N ASP A 104 0.24 0.85 15.36
CA ASP A 104 -1.02 1.53 15.58
C ASP A 104 -2.07 1.04 14.57
N GLU A 105 -2.98 0.20 15.04
CA GLU A 105 -4.03 -0.38 14.21
C GLU A 105 -4.97 0.68 13.61
N ASN A 106 -5.28 1.72 14.37
CA ASN A 106 -6.13 2.80 13.86
C ASN A 106 -5.44 3.53 12.71
N SER A 107 -4.14 3.81 12.84
CA SER A 107 -3.32 4.38 11.77
C SER A 107 -3.29 3.49 10.53
N LEU A 108 -3.13 2.17 10.69
CA LEU A 108 -3.15 1.23 9.56
C LEU A 108 -4.48 1.26 8.81
N SER A 109 -5.59 1.27 9.56
CA SER A 109 -6.94 1.33 9.02
C SER A 109 -7.20 2.66 8.31
N GLU A 110 -6.80 3.78 8.91
CA GLU A 110 -6.94 5.12 8.34
C GLU A 110 -6.18 5.26 7.02
N ILE A 111 -4.94 4.81 6.96
CA ILE A 111 -4.13 4.82 5.72
C ILE A 111 -4.82 4.01 4.63
N SER A 112 -5.28 2.79 4.95
CA SER A 112 -5.97 1.93 3.99
C SER A 112 -7.27 2.56 3.49
N LYS A 113 -8.01 3.26 4.36
CA LYS A 113 -9.22 4.00 3.98
C LYS A 113 -8.91 5.15 3.03
N ILE A 114 -7.86 5.94 3.29
CA ILE A 114 -7.44 7.03 2.40
C ILE A 114 -7.10 6.48 1.02
N ILE A 115 -6.33 5.40 0.95
CA ILE A 115 -5.95 4.79 -0.31
C ILE A 115 -7.16 4.24 -1.06
N ASN A 116 -8.05 3.54 -0.38
CA ASN A 116 -9.27 3.02 -1.00
C ASN A 116 -10.21 4.11 -1.53
N ASN A 117 -10.23 5.28 -0.89
CA ASN A 117 -11.03 6.42 -1.32
C ASN A 117 -10.38 7.24 -2.46
N ASN A 118 -9.11 6.97 -2.79
CA ASN A 118 -8.32 7.71 -3.78
C ASN A 118 -7.71 6.78 -4.84
N LYS A 119 -8.46 5.74 -5.26
CA LYS A 119 -7.97 4.73 -6.24
C LYS A 119 -7.67 5.30 -7.63
N ASP A 120 -8.22 6.44 -7.95
CA ASP A 120 -8.02 7.20 -9.18
C ASP A 120 -6.83 8.16 -9.13
N LYS A 121 -6.26 8.40 -7.93
CA LYS A 121 -5.11 9.28 -7.70
C LYS A 121 -3.82 8.49 -7.49
N LYS A 122 -2.70 9.09 -7.90
CA LYS A 122 -1.37 8.58 -7.52
C LYS A 122 -1.02 9.05 -6.11
N ILE A 123 -0.61 8.10 -5.27
CA ILE A 123 -0.31 8.33 -3.85
C ILE A 123 1.15 8.03 -3.57
N TYR A 124 1.83 8.98 -2.92
CA TYR A 124 3.20 8.84 -2.45
C TYR A 124 3.19 8.56 -0.94
N ILE A 125 3.40 7.30 -0.55
CA ILE A 125 3.46 6.89 0.85
C ILE A 125 4.91 6.67 1.28
N HIS A 126 5.33 7.29 2.37
CA HIS A 126 6.72 7.20 2.81
C HIS A 126 6.90 7.15 4.33
N CYS A 127 8.13 6.84 4.71
CA CYS A 127 8.63 7.01 6.07
C CYS A 127 10.08 7.52 6.04
N SER A 128 10.93 7.13 6.97
CA SER A 128 12.37 7.46 6.93
C SER A 128 13.13 6.69 5.83
N SER A 129 12.91 5.37 5.73
CA SER A 129 13.67 4.46 4.84
C SER A 129 12.80 3.58 3.94
N GLY A 130 11.50 3.89 3.80
CA GLY A 130 10.55 3.06 3.06
C GLY A 130 10.02 1.83 3.82
N ASN A 131 10.73 1.32 4.81
CA ASN A 131 10.38 0.07 5.48
C ASN A 131 9.03 0.08 6.19
N ARG A 132 8.64 1.16 6.88
CA ARG A 132 7.30 1.27 7.50
C ARG A 132 6.20 1.36 6.47
N ALA A 133 6.45 2.04 5.34
CA ALA A 133 5.51 2.08 4.23
C ALA A 133 5.30 0.70 3.62
N ALA A 134 6.38 -0.07 3.41
CA ALA A 134 6.29 -1.44 2.95
C ALA A 134 5.69 -2.40 4.00
N ALA A 135 5.91 -2.15 5.30
CA ALA A 135 5.27 -2.90 6.39
C ALA A 135 3.77 -2.64 6.45
N TRP A 136 3.34 -1.37 6.31
CA TRP A 136 1.93 -1.06 6.13
C TRP A 136 1.34 -1.79 4.91
N TYR A 137 2.05 -1.80 3.78
CA TYR A 137 1.60 -2.49 2.57
C TYR A 137 1.38 -3.99 2.79
N LEU A 138 2.24 -4.65 3.59
CA LEU A 138 2.02 -6.05 4.01
C LEU A 138 0.66 -6.22 4.71
N THR A 139 0.37 -5.36 5.70
CA THR A 139 -0.91 -5.42 6.43
C THR A 139 -2.10 -5.18 5.52
N HIS A 140 -1.98 -4.21 4.61
CA HIS A 140 -3.02 -3.85 3.66
C HIS A 140 -3.34 -5.02 2.70
N LEU A 141 -2.32 -5.63 2.12
CA LEU A 141 -2.48 -6.79 1.23
C LEU A 141 -3.16 -7.96 1.92
N TYR A 142 -2.79 -8.24 3.17
CA TYR A 142 -3.38 -9.34 3.93
C TYR A 142 -4.80 -9.04 4.38
N GLN A 143 -5.05 -7.86 4.96
CA GLN A 143 -6.34 -7.55 5.60
C GLN A 143 -7.41 -7.08 4.62
N TYR A 144 -7.03 -6.43 3.52
CA TYR A 144 -7.98 -5.75 2.62
C TYR A 144 -7.98 -6.30 1.19
N GLU A 145 -6.85 -6.88 0.72
CA GLU A 145 -6.72 -7.40 -0.64
C GLU A 145 -6.84 -8.93 -0.71
N GLY A 146 -7.01 -9.61 0.43
CA GLY A 146 -7.26 -11.05 0.51
C GLY A 146 -6.07 -11.94 0.17
N LEU A 147 -4.83 -11.41 0.14
CA LEU A 147 -3.65 -12.23 -0.06
C LEU A 147 -3.37 -13.09 1.17
N SER A 148 -2.79 -14.27 0.97
CA SER A 148 -2.23 -15.04 2.06
C SER A 148 -1.10 -14.24 2.76
N LYS A 149 -0.86 -14.53 4.03
CA LYS A 149 0.21 -13.88 4.80
C LYS A 149 1.58 -14.07 4.15
N GLU A 150 1.82 -15.23 3.55
CA GLU A 150 3.05 -15.54 2.82
C GLU A 150 3.19 -14.67 1.56
N GLU A 151 2.15 -14.60 0.73
CA GLU A 151 2.15 -13.79 -0.50
C GLU A 151 2.27 -12.30 -0.20
N ALA A 152 1.54 -11.80 0.80
CA ALA A 152 1.62 -10.42 1.25
C ALA A 152 3.05 -10.07 1.73
N THR A 153 3.68 -10.97 2.51
CA THR A 153 5.07 -10.80 2.96
C THR A 153 6.05 -10.77 1.79
N LYS A 154 5.93 -11.71 0.86
CA LYS A 154 6.77 -11.77 -0.34
C LYS A 154 6.65 -10.50 -1.19
N THR A 155 5.43 -10.00 -1.34
CA THR A 155 5.15 -8.77 -2.09
C THR A 155 5.70 -7.54 -1.37
N ALA A 156 5.50 -7.43 -0.05
CA ALA A 156 6.03 -6.33 0.75
C ALA A 156 7.56 -6.28 0.77
N ARG A 157 8.24 -7.43 0.77
CA ARG A 157 9.71 -7.49 0.60
C ARG A 157 10.16 -6.88 -0.72
N LYS A 158 9.48 -7.18 -1.83
CA LYS A 158 9.74 -6.54 -3.13
C LYS A 158 9.46 -5.03 -3.08
N ALA A 159 8.46 -4.62 -2.31
CA ALA A 159 8.11 -3.22 -2.09
C ALA A 159 9.04 -2.47 -1.12
N GLY A 160 10.10 -3.11 -0.61
CA GLY A 160 11.12 -2.45 0.22
C GLY A 160 11.09 -2.80 1.71
N LEU A 161 10.35 -3.83 2.14
CA LEU A 161 10.43 -4.37 3.50
C LEU A 161 11.69 -5.22 3.65
N THR A 162 12.79 -4.58 4.08
CA THR A 162 14.11 -5.22 4.21
C THR A 162 14.55 -5.42 5.66
N LYS A 163 13.85 -4.78 6.63
CA LYS A 163 14.19 -4.87 8.05
C LYS A 163 13.51 -6.07 8.71
N ALA A 164 14.23 -7.18 8.87
CA ALA A 164 13.70 -8.40 9.46
C ALA A 164 13.05 -8.22 10.86
N PRO A 165 13.55 -7.38 11.79
CA PRO A 165 12.85 -7.13 13.06
C PRO A 165 11.47 -6.48 12.88
N LEU A 166 11.32 -5.55 11.91
CA LEU A 166 10.05 -4.92 11.62
C LEU A 166 9.08 -5.90 10.97
N GLU A 167 9.55 -6.70 10.01
CA GLU A 167 8.75 -7.76 9.41
C GLU A 167 8.22 -8.73 10.47
N LYS A 168 9.08 -9.22 11.37
CA LYS A 168 8.67 -10.09 12.47
C LYS A 168 7.62 -9.43 13.36
N LYS A 169 7.78 -8.13 13.69
CA LYS A 169 6.81 -7.38 14.48
C LYS A 169 5.44 -7.31 13.79
N VAL A 170 5.41 -7.07 12.47
CA VAL A 170 4.17 -7.06 11.68
C VAL A 170 3.53 -8.45 11.63
N ILE A 171 4.30 -9.50 11.39
CA ILE A 171 3.78 -10.87 11.35
C ILE A 171 3.17 -11.26 12.70
N ASN A 172 3.83 -10.93 13.82
CA ASN A 172 3.28 -11.19 15.15
C ASN A 172 1.96 -10.43 15.35
N PHE A 173 1.92 -9.14 15.03
CA PHE A 173 0.69 -8.33 15.06
C PHE A 173 -0.45 -8.96 14.26
N LEU A 174 -0.17 -9.49 13.08
CA LEU A 174 -1.17 -10.16 12.23
C LEU A 174 -1.57 -11.56 12.74
N ASN A 175 -0.79 -12.19 13.61
CA ASN A 175 -1.13 -13.48 14.24
C ASN A 175 -2.08 -13.32 15.43
N GLU A 176 -2.14 -12.14 16.02
CA GLU A 176 -3.00 -11.80 17.15
C GLU A 176 -4.41 -11.36 16.72
N LYS A 177 -4.67 -11.31 15.41
CA LYS A 177 -5.94 -10.92 14.77
C LYS A 177 -6.66 -12.12 14.20
#